data_58b17987b4a8f4e35815a88872710456
#
_entry.id   58b17987b4a8f4e35815a88872710456
#
_cell.length_a   1.000
_cell.length_b   1.000
_cell.length_c   1.000
_cell.angle_alpha   90.00
_cell.angle_beta   90.00
_cell.angle_gamma   90.00
#
_symmetry.space_group_name_H-M   'P 1'
#
loop_
_entity.id
_entity.type
_entity.pdbx_description
1 polymer ?
#
loop_
_entity_poly.entity_id
_entity_poly.type
_entity_poly.pdbx_seq_one_letter_code
_entity_poly.pdbx_strand_id
1 'polypeptide(L)'
;MSVLFCDTDCELWYTHARELNLEVIRMPYVIDGEEKLCDLGEETDTHDFYQKMRNGASASTAGLNQQIYYDTFEPFFKNGEDILYIAFSSKLSGTFEYLEPAIEELRKKYPGVKFRRFDTLNICMGAGLLVYLGAKYCREHGDDIDATYDYLERNVNKVGIYFVVDDMKYLARGGRISPAKAKIGNLMNIKPVLTVADGKLDVCSKQNGVKKAYKFMLDEFEQTYENLDDAPVVIVDADCKDVSDALKEKILEINPEVTVWQQPVGPVIGAHAGPGTLGLIFTRK
;
A
#
# COMPACT_ATOMS: atom_id res chain seq x y z
N MET A 1 -16.78 18.38 12.01
CA MET A 1 -16.26 18.07 10.64
C MET A 1 -15.19 17.05 10.85
N SER A 2 -15.11 16.03 10.00
CA SER A 2 -14.10 14.98 10.13
C SER A 2 -13.14 15.00 8.95
N VAL A 3 -11.91 14.50 9.18
CA VAL A 3 -10.84 14.46 8.19
C VAL A 3 -10.28 13.05 8.12
N LEU A 4 -10.08 12.57 6.90
CA LEU A 4 -9.46 11.28 6.63
C LEU A 4 -8.01 11.46 6.24
N PHE A 5 -7.14 10.71 6.90
CA PHE A 5 -5.71 10.64 6.60
C PHE A 5 -5.32 9.28 6.04
N CYS A 6 -4.38 9.28 5.13
CA CYS A 6 -3.59 8.11 4.78
C CYS A 6 -2.10 8.48 4.72
N ASP A 7 -1.22 7.50 4.59
CA ASP A 7 0.19 7.70 4.27
C ASP A 7 0.51 7.27 2.84
N THR A 8 1.62 7.72 2.30
CA THR A 8 2.02 7.38 0.93
C THR A 8 2.40 5.91 0.72
N ASP A 9 2.54 5.13 1.81
CA ASP A 9 2.80 3.69 1.73
C ASP A 9 1.57 2.91 1.24
N CYS A 10 0.36 3.53 1.27
CA CYS A 10 -0.87 2.99 0.70
C CYS A 10 -0.88 3.00 -0.83
N GLU A 11 -0.01 3.80 -1.46
CA GLU A 11 0.14 3.90 -2.92
C GLU A 11 -1.14 4.35 -3.66
N LEU A 12 -2.15 4.87 -2.96
CA LEU A 12 -3.32 5.44 -3.63
C LEU A 12 -2.91 6.68 -4.41
N TRP A 13 -2.95 6.60 -5.73
CA TRP A 13 -2.42 7.62 -6.64
C TRP A 13 -2.93 9.03 -6.32
N TYR A 14 -2.10 10.05 -6.46
CA TYR A 14 -2.41 11.42 -6.03
C TYR A 14 -3.73 11.97 -6.57
N THR A 15 -4.14 11.57 -7.79
CA THR A 15 -5.42 11.98 -8.39
C THR A 15 -6.61 11.48 -7.57
N HIS A 16 -6.58 10.21 -7.17
CA HIS A 16 -7.63 9.59 -6.35
C HIS A 16 -7.62 10.16 -4.92
N ALA A 17 -6.43 10.39 -4.34
CA ALA A 17 -6.33 11.01 -3.02
C ALA A 17 -6.97 12.41 -3.00
N ARG A 18 -6.75 13.21 -4.06
CA ARG A 18 -7.38 14.53 -4.22
C ARG A 18 -8.89 14.45 -4.44
N GLU A 19 -9.36 13.57 -5.32
CA GLU A 19 -10.79 13.37 -5.58
C GLU A 19 -11.56 12.96 -4.31
N LEU A 20 -10.92 12.22 -3.42
CA LEU A 20 -11.46 11.77 -2.15
C LEU A 20 -11.23 12.75 -1.00
N ASN A 21 -10.56 13.88 -1.25
CA ASN A 21 -10.23 14.90 -0.26
C ASN A 21 -9.47 14.32 0.96
N LEU A 22 -8.47 13.49 0.69
CA LEU A 22 -7.63 12.87 1.71
C LEU A 22 -6.46 13.79 2.08
N GLU A 23 -6.17 13.86 3.37
CA GLU A 23 -4.89 14.36 3.86
C GLU A 23 -3.85 13.25 3.79
N VAL A 24 -2.69 13.54 3.19
CA VAL A 24 -1.66 12.52 2.89
C VAL A 24 -0.39 12.79 3.66
N ILE A 25 0.02 11.84 4.48
CA ILE A 25 1.31 11.86 5.17
C ILE A 25 2.37 11.34 4.20
N ARG A 26 3.29 12.22 3.78
CA ARG A 26 4.36 11.88 2.85
C ARG A 26 5.51 11.18 3.55
N MET A 27 5.71 9.90 3.22
CA MET A 27 6.78 9.09 3.79
C MET A 27 8.12 9.32 3.04
N PRO A 28 9.25 9.36 3.77
CA PRO A 28 10.54 9.59 3.17
C PRO A 28 11.14 8.32 2.55
N TYR A 29 11.84 8.49 1.44
CA TYR A 29 12.73 7.51 0.86
C TYR A 29 14.10 8.11 0.56
N VAL A 30 15.12 7.27 0.49
CA VAL A 30 16.49 7.67 0.18
C VAL A 30 16.93 6.94 -1.08
N ILE A 31 17.47 7.68 -2.05
CA ILE A 31 18.10 7.15 -3.26
C ILE A 31 19.45 7.86 -3.43
N ASP A 32 20.54 7.08 -3.57
CA ASP A 32 21.91 7.59 -3.70
C ASP A 32 22.32 8.58 -2.59
N GLY A 33 21.82 8.38 -1.36
CA GLY A 33 22.08 9.22 -0.20
C GLY A 33 21.26 10.50 -0.12
N GLU A 34 20.38 10.78 -1.09
CA GLU A 34 19.44 11.89 -1.05
C GLU A 34 18.10 11.46 -0.49
N GLU A 35 17.64 12.12 0.56
CA GLU A 35 16.30 11.93 1.10
C GLU A 35 15.27 12.75 0.30
N LYS A 36 14.16 12.10 -0.03
CA LYS A 36 13.01 12.68 -0.74
C LYS A 36 11.71 12.24 -0.09
N LEU A 37 10.65 13.01 -0.26
CA LEU A 37 9.31 12.65 0.18
C LEU A 37 8.52 12.03 -0.99
N CYS A 38 7.85 10.94 -0.71
CA CYS A 38 6.93 10.31 -1.69
C CYS A 38 5.71 11.22 -1.91
N ASP A 39 5.29 11.35 -3.16
CA ASP A 39 4.22 12.26 -3.60
C ASP A 39 3.07 11.53 -4.31
N LEU A 40 3.01 10.20 -4.22
CA LEU A 40 2.01 9.36 -4.90
C LEU A 40 2.00 9.56 -6.42
N GLY A 41 3.15 9.87 -7.01
CA GLY A 41 3.32 10.00 -8.46
C GLY A 41 2.92 11.37 -9.03
N GLU A 42 2.82 12.40 -8.21
CA GLU A 42 2.48 13.75 -8.67
C GLU A 42 3.59 14.38 -9.52
N GLU A 43 4.85 14.27 -9.06
CA GLU A 43 6.04 14.81 -9.72
C GLU A 43 7.14 13.75 -9.88
N THR A 44 7.11 12.68 -9.07
CA THR A 44 8.14 11.66 -9.05
C THR A 44 8.12 10.81 -10.33
N ASP A 45 9.22 10.86 -11.08
CA ASP A 45 9.47 9.92 -12.19
C ASP A 45 9.90 8.55 -11.63
N THR A 46 8.93 7.64 -11.57
CA THR A 46 9.17 6.27 -11.09
C THR A 46 10.06 5.47 -12.02
N HIS A 47 10.04 5.76 -13.33
CA HIS A 47 10.93 5.10 -14.29
C HIS A 47 12.40 5.45 -13.98
N ASP A 48 12.73 6.74 -13.80
CA ASP A 48 14.09 7.19 -13.43
C ASP A 48 14.53 6.54 -12.11
N PHE A 49 13.65 6.48 -11.10
CA PHE A 49 13.92 5.80 -9.84
C PHE A 49 14.34 4.34 -10.04
N TYR A 50 13.57 3.56 -10.81
CA TYR A 50 13.89 2.16 -11.06
C TYR A 50 15.11 1.96 -11.96
N GLN A 51 15.36 2.86 -12.92
CA GLN A 51 16.59 2.83 -13.71
C GLN A 51 17.83 3.06 -12.84
N LYS A 52 17.80 3.98 -11.90
CA LYS A 52 18.87 4.16 -10.91
C LYS A 52 19.12 2.88 -10.10
N MET A 53 18.06 2.23 -9.63
CA MET A 53 18.19 0.95 -8.90
C MET A 53 18.82 -0.15 -9.77
N ARG A 54 18.42 -0.29 -11.05
CA ARG A 54 19.01 -1.24 -11.99
C ARG A 54 20.49 -0.95 -12.23
N ASN A 55 20.89 0.30 -12.21
CA ASN A 55 22.27 0.76 -12.34
C ASN A 55 23.08 0.67 -11.03
N GLY A 56 22.51 0.09 -9.98
CA GLY A 56 23.20 -0.19 -8.73
C GLY A 56 22.98 0.84 -7.61
N ALA A 57 22.13 1.85 -7.82
CA ALA A 57 21.78 2.79 -6.78
C ALA A 57 21.17 2.10 -5.55
N SER A 58 21.56 2.54 -4.37
CA SER A 58 20.98 2.06 -3.11
C SER A 58 19.72 2.84 -2.78
N ALA A 59 18.59 2.14 -2.75
CA ALA A 59 17.33 2.69 -2.27
C ALA A 59 16.99 2.14 -0.88
N SER A 60 16.47 3.01 0.00
CA SER A 60 16.00 2.68 1.34
C SER A 60 14.88 3.62 1.77
N THR A 61 14.27 3.36 2.92
CA THR A 61 13.22 4.21 3.49
C THR A 61 13.59 4.63 4.91
N ALA A 62 13.08 5.77 5.35
CA ALA A 62 13.16 6.23 6.72
C ALA A 62 11.75 6.36 7.32
N GLY A 63 11.63 6.27 8.63
CA GLY A 63 10.38 6.57 9.35
C GLY A 63 10.30 8.05 9.71
N LEU A 64 9.08 8.54 9.91
CA LEU A 64 8.84 9.85 10.48
C LEU A 64 9.05 9.81 12.00
N ASN A 65 9.51 10.92 12.58
CA ASN A 65 9.65 11.05 14.02
C ASN A 65 8.38 11.60 14.69
N GLN A 66 8.32 11.58 16.01
CA GLN A 66 7.18 12.06 16.79
C GLN A 66 6.81 13.52 16.47
N GLN A 67 7.81 14.41 16.31
CA GLN A 67 7.54 15.82 16.07
C GLN A 67 6.84 16.06 14.74
N ILE A 68 7.21 15.31 13.68
CA ILE A 68 6.57 15.42 12.37
C ILE A 68 5.10 15.00 12.46
N TYR A 69 4.79 13.91 13.19
CA TYR A 69 3.39 13.51 13.42
C TYR A 69 2.63 14.56 14.22
N TYR A 70 3.24 15.11 15.28
CA TYR A 70 2.64 16.18 16.07
C TYR A 70 2.28 17.38 15.19
N ASP A 71 3.25 17.90 14.43
CA ASP A 71 3.07 19.06 13.54
C ASP A 71 2.03 18.80 12.43
N THR A 72 1.97 17.57 11.94
CA THR A 72 0.99 17.16 10.91
C THR A 72 -0.45 17.21 11.45
N PHE A 73 -0.69 16.71 12.65
CA PHE A 73 -2.04 16.58 13.18
C PHE A 73 -2.50 17.79 14.00
N GLU A 74 -1.58 18.58 14.58
CA GLU A 74 -1.93 19.71 15.45
C GLU A 74 -2.92 20.71 14.83
N PRO A 75 -2.81 21.14 13.56
CA PRO A 75 -3.75 22.06 12.93
C PRO A 75 -5.21 21.57 13.00
N PHE A 76 -5.43 20.28 12.77
CA PHE A 76 -6.76 19.66 12.80
C PHE A 76 -7.30 19.54 14.21
N PHE A 77 -6.45 19.13 15.17
CA PHE A 77 -6.80 19.13 16.59
C PHE A 77 -7.19 20.54 17.08
N LYS A 78 -6.45 21.56 16.67
CA LYS A 78 -6.71 22.95 17.02
C LYS A 78 -8.05 23.45 16.46
N ASN A 79 -8.43 22.95 15.27
CA ASN A 79 -9.71 23.29 14.64
C ASN A 79 -10.89 22.49 15.21
N GLY A 80 -10.64 21.50 16.09
CA GLY A 80 -11.69 20.63 16.64
C GLY A 80 -12.22 19.61 15.62
N GLU A 81 -11.39 19.18 14.68
CA GLU A 81 -11.76 18.23 13.63
C GLU A 81 -11.47 16.80 14.08
N ASP A 82 -12.46 15.92 13.97
CA ASP A 82 -12.27 14.50 14.24
C ASP A 82 -11.48 13.84 13.12
N ILE A 83 -10.58 12.92 13.47
CA ILE A 83 -9.61 12.37 12.54
C ILE A 83 -9.71 10.84 12.50
N LEU A 84 -9.77 10.29 11.29
CA LEU A 84 -9.51 8.86 11.04
C LEU A 84 -8.27 8.73 10.16
N TYR A 85 -7.21 8.16 10.70
CA TYR A 85 -5.99 7.80 9.97
C TYR A 85 -6.04 6.32 9.57
N ILE A 86 -6.15 6.05 8.27
CA ILE A 86 -6.12 4.72 7.67
C ILE A 86 -4.69 4.43 7.25
N ALA A 87 -3.99 3.63 8.04
CA ALA A 87 -2.55 3.51 8.00
C ALA A 87 -2.07 2.19 7.37
N PHE A 88 -0.88 2.23 6.80
CA PHE A 88 -0.11 1.06 6.39
C PHE A 88 0.10 0.06 7.54
N SER A 89 0.36 -1.21 7.22
CA SER A 89 0.51 -2.28 8.23
C SER A 89 1.54 -1.97 9.31
N SER A 90 1.12 -1.99 10.57
CA SER A 90 1.98 -1.87 11.75
C SER A 90 3.01 -3.00 11.88
N LYS A 91 2.84 -4.10 11.16
CA LYS A 91 3.74 -5.27 11.20
C LYS A 91 4.95 -5.13 10.27
N LEU A 92 4.93 -4.12 9.40
CA LEU A 92 5.98 -3.87 8.39
C LEU A 92 6.60 -2.48 8.50
N SER A 93 6.00 -1.59 9.29
CA SER A 93 6.51 -0.24 9.57
C SER A 93 6.44 0.07 11.06
N GLY A 94 7.44 0.76 11.58
CA GLY A 94 7.46 1.28 12.96
C GLY A 94 6.67 2.58 13.16
N THR A 95 5.86 2.99 12.20
CA THR A 95 5.11 4.26 12.19
C THR A 95 4.37 4.52 13.51
N PHE A 96 3.71 3.50 14.05
CA PHE A 96 2.90 3.68 15.26
C PHE A 96 3.70 3.94 16.53
N GLU A 97 4.95 3.54 16.58
CA GLU A 97 5.82 3.81 17.75
C GLU A 97 6.07 5.31 17.95
N TYR A 98 6.09 6.08 16.85
CA TYR A 98 6.29 7.52 16.86
C TYR A 98 4.97 8.31 16.82
N LEU A 99 3.95 7.75 16.20
CA LEU A 99 2.61 8.35 16.11
C LEU A 99 1.94 8.44 17.48
N GLU A 100 1.90 7.33 18.25
CA GLU A 100 1.16 7.26 19.51
C GLU A 100 1.57 8.34 20.53
N PRO A 101 2.86 8.61 20.80
CA PRO A 101 3.26 9.66 21.70
C PRO A 101 2.81 11.06 21.23
N ALA A 102 2.83 11.33 19.92
CA ALA A 102 2.37 12.60 19.36
C ALA A 102 0.87 12.79 19.58
N ILE A 103 0.08 11.75 19.33
CA ILE A 103 -1.38 11.81 19.52
C ILE A 103 -1.77 11.93 21.00
N GLU A 104 -1.04 11.26 21.91
CA GLU A 104 -1.26 11.40 23.35
C GLU A 104 -1.01 12.84 23.83
N GLU A 105 0.01 13.51 23.30
CA GLU A 105 0.31 14.91 23.61
C GLU A 105 -0.81 15.83 23.07
N LEU A 106 -1.23 15.63 21.83
CA LEU A 106 -2.33 16.39 21.20
C LEU A 106 -3.65 16.22 21.95
N ARG A 107 -4.00 15.01 22.36
CA ARG A 107 -5.22 14.75 23.16
C ARG A 107 -5.22 15.47 24.51
N LYS A 108 -4.05 15.60 25.16
CA LYS A 108 -3.91 16.37 26.41
C LYS A 108 -4.11 17.87 26.18
N LYS A 109 -3.59 18.38 25.06
CA LYS A 109 -3.66 19.79 24.71
C LYS A 109 -5.02 20.21 24.16
N TYR A 110 -5.69 19.34 23.42
CA TYR A 110 -6.96 19.58 22.74
C TYR A 110 -8.00 18.49 23.11
N PRO A 111 -8.49 18.48 24.36
CA PRO A 111 -9.47 17.47 24.78
C PRO A 111 -10.79 17.66 24.04
N GLY A 112 -11.36 16.58 23.56
CA GLY A 112 -12.63 16.59 22.83
C GLY A 112 -12.53 16.28 21.33
N VAL A 113 -11.32 16.30 20.76
CA VAL A 113 -11.09 15.82 19.39
C VAL A 113 -10.95 14.30 19.39
N LYS A 114 -11.74 13.65 18.55
CA LYS A 114 -11.64 12.21 18.35
C LYS A 114 -10.55 11.91 17.33
N PHE A 115 -9.59 11.09 17.72
CA PHE A 115 -8.59 10.53 16.80
C PHE A 115 -8.71 9.01 16.80
N ARG A 116 -8.97 8.44 15.62
CA ARG A 116 -8.94 6.99 15.40
C ARG A 116 -7.85 6.64 14.40
N ARG A 117 -7.16 5.54 14.65
CA ARG A 117 -6.19 4.94 13.76
C ARG A 117 -6.70 3.58 13.34
N PHE A 118 -6.79 3.35 12.04
CA PHE A 118 -7.10 2.05 11.47
C PHE A 118 -5.83 1.42 10.91
N ASP A 119 -5.45 0.25 11.40
CA ASP A 119 -4.34 -0.55 10.85
C ASP A 119 -4.89 -1.43 9.74
N THR A 120 -4.50 -1.15 8.50
CA THR A 120 -4.97 -1.93 7.36
C THR A 120 -4.46 -3.35 7.34
N LEU A 121 -3.41 -3.66 8.11
CA LEU A 121 -2.70 -4.95 8.05
C LEU A 121 -2.36 -5.33 6.60
N ASN A 122 -2.20 -4.33 5.73
CA ASN A 122 -1.94 -4.48 4.31
C ASN A 122 -0.87 -3.51 3.84
N ILE A 123 -0.44 -3.63 2.60
CA ILE A 123 0.64 -2.84 1.99
C ILE A 123 0.22 -2.31 0.62
N CYS A 124 0.95 -1.29 0.13
CA CYS A 124 0.77 -0.80 -1.23
C CYS A 124 -0.73 -0.57 -1.52
N MET A 125 -1.19 -0.79 -2.73
CA MET A 125 -2.61 -0.67 -3.07
C MET A 125 -3.54 -1.68 -2.36
N GLY A 126 -3.04 -2.67 -1.64
CA GLY A 126 -3.85 -3.42 -0.67
C GLY A 126 -4.33 -2.53 0.48
N ALA A 127 -3.46 -1.67 1.01
CA ALA A 127 -3.85 -0.61 1.94
C ALA A 127 -4.62 0.50 1.22
N GLY A 128 -4.17 0.91 0.02
CA GLY A 128 -4.81 1.95 -0.78
C GLY A 128 -6.26 1.64 -1.15
N LEU A 129 -6.58 0.39 -1.42
CA LEU A 129 -7.96 -0.02 -1.71
C LEU A 129 -8.86 0.10 -0.46
N LEU A 130 -8.33 -0.19 0.73
CA LEU A 130 -9.04 0.07 1.99
C LEU A 130 -9.20 1.57 2.27
N VAL A 131 -8.18 2.39 1.96
CA VAL A 131 -8.30 3.86 2.02
C VAL A 131 -9.40 4.34 1.08
N TYR A 132 -9.40 3.88 -0.17
CA TYR A 132 -10.42 4.23 -1.17
C TYR A 132 -11.83 3.87 -0.71
N LEU A 133 -12.04 2.63 -0.28
CA LEU A 133 -13.33 2.14 0.20
C LEU A 133 -13.79 2.90 1.46
N GLY A 134 -12.89 3.12 2.40
CA GLY A 134 -13.19 3.88 3.62
C GLY A 134 -13.57 5.32 3.32
N ALA A 135 -12.87 5.99 2.40
CA ALA A 135 -13.17 7.37 2.02
C ALA A 135 -14.51 7.50 1.28
N LYS A 136 -14.83 6.55 0.38
CA LYS A 136 -16.15 6.49 -0.26
C LYS A 136 -17.24 6.33 0.78
N TYR A 137 -17.10 5.32 1.65
CA TYR A 137 -18.07 5.02 2.69
C TYR A 137 -18.31 6.24 3.62
N CYS A 138 -17.23 6.88 4.09
CA CYS A 138 -17.28 8.04 4.96
C CYS A 138 -18.12 9.18 4.33
N ARG A 139 -17.82 9.52 3.10
CA ARG A 139 -18.53 10.58 2.36
C ARG A 139 -20.02 10.26 2.15
N GLU A 140 -20.36 9.01 1.89
CA GLU A 140 -21.73 8.56 1.66
C GLU A 140 -22.55 8.47 2.97
N HIS A 141 -21.87 8.40 4.14
CA HIS A 141 -22.49 8.23 5.45
C HIS A 141 -22.29 9.45 6.38
N GLY A 142 -22.18 10.65 5.80
CA GLY A 142 -22.20 11.92 6.56
C GLY A 142 -20.93 12.20 7.35
N ASP A 143 -19.78 11.76 6.84
CA ASP A 143 -18.44 11.96 7.42
C ASP A 143 -18.29 11.37 8.84
N ASP A 144 -18.98 10.26 9.12
CA ASP A 144 -18.90 9.55 10.40
C ASP A 144 -17.69 8.62 10.44
N ILE A 145 -16.63 9.02 11.18
CA ILE A 145 -15.40 8.26 11.30
C ILE A 145 -15.55 6.96 12.11
N ASP A 146 -16.52 6.87 13.02
CA ASP A 146 -16.75 5.64 13.78
C ASP A 146 -17.43 4.60 12.89
N ALA A 147 -18.48 5.00 12.15
CA ALA A 147 -19.15 4.14 11.19
C ALA A 147 -18.16 3.67 10.08
N THR A 148 -17.27 4.58 9.63
CA THR A 148 -16.21 4.26 8.65
C THR A 148 -15.20 3.26 9.20
N TYR A 149 -14.78 3.43 10.43
CA TYR A 149 -13.87 2.50 11.10
C TYR A 149 -14.50 1.10 11.19
N ASP A 150 -15.76 1.01 11.63
CA ASP A 150 -16.49 -0.26 11.74
C ASP A 150 -16.69 -0.92 10.36
N TYR A 151 -16.91 -0.12 9.31
CA TYR A 151 -16.94 -0.61 7.93
C TYR A 151 -15.61 -1.23 7.51
N LEU A 152 -14.51 -0.55 7.79
CA LEU A 152 -13.17 -1.04 7.49
C LEU A 152 -12.84 -2.33 8.26
N GLU A 153 -13.19 -2.42 9.56
CA GLU A 153 -12.99 -3.64 10.35
C GLU A 153 -13.71 -4.87 9.75
N ARG A 154 -14.94 -4.69 9.25
CA ARG A 154 -15.68 -5.78 8.60
C ARG A 154 -15.10 -6.22 7.26
N ASN A 155 -14.33 -5.34 6.59
CA ASN A 155 -13.88 -5.56 5.22
C ASN A 155 -12.36 -5.71 5.07
N VAL A 156 -11.56 -5.48 6.11
CA VAL A 156 -10.09 -5.52 6.04
C VAL A 156 -9.54 -6.84 5.48
N ASN A 157 -10.16 -7.97 5.81
CA ASN A 157 -9.75 -9.29 5.35
C ASN A 157 -10.24 -9.64 3.93
N LYS A 158 -11.12 -8.80 3.37
CA LYS A 158 -11.63 -9.00 2.01
C LYS A 158 -10.73 -8.43 0.92
N VAL A 159 -9.69 -7.68 1.28
CA VAL A 159 -8.71 -7.19 0.30
C VAL A 159 -7.56 -8.18 0.20
N GLY A 160 -7.45 -8.80 -0.98
CA GLY A 160 -6.34 -9.69 -1.34
C GLY A 160 -5.28 -8.96 -2.13
N ILE A 161 -4.01 -9.26 -1.83
CA ILE A 161 -2.86 -8.82 -2.60
C ILE A 161 -1.97 -10.01 -2.93
N TYR A 162 -1.65 -10.18 -4.22
CA TYR A 162 -0.73 -11.19 -4.73
C TYR A 162 0.32 -10.49 -5.57
N PHE A 163 1.58 -10.79 -5.35
CA PHE A 163 2.64 -10.15 -6.13
C PHE A 163 3.85 -11.05 -6.32
N VAL A 164 4.61 -10.73 -7.37
CA VAL A 164 5.86 -11.39 -7.73
C VAL A 164 6.94 -10.32 -7.80
N VAL A 165 8.05 -10.56 -7.12
CA VAL A 165 9.24 -9.70 -7.20
C VAL A 165 10.28 -10.35 -8.12
N ASP A 166 11.08 -9.53 -8.79
CA ASP A 166 12.13 -10.06 -9.64
C ASP A 166 13.29 -10.63 -8.83
N ASP A 167 13.70 -9.95 -7.76
CA ASP A 167 14.75 -10.39 -6.84
C ASP A 167 14.30 -10.20 -5.37
N MET A 168 14.18 -11.31 -4.66
CA MET A 168 13.83 -11.36 -3.21
C MET A 168 14.85 -10.66 -2.30
N LYS A 169 16.04 -10.32 -2.83
CA LYS A 169 17.09 -9.63 -2.06
C LYS A 169 16.65 -8.24 -1.63
N TYR A 170 15.84 -7.53 -2.41
CA TYR A 170 15.34 -6.21 -2.03
C TYR A 170 14.49 -6.29 -0.76
N LEU A 171 13.54 -7.22 -0.70
CA LEU A 171 12.70 -7.45 0.48
C LEU A 171 13.53 -7.89 1.71
N ALA A 172 14.54 -8.76 1.50
CA ALA A 172 15.41 -9.23 2.58
C ALA A 172 16.31 -8.12 3.11
N ARG A 173 16.89 -7.31 2.22
CA ARG A 173 17.72 -6.14 2.59
C ARG A 173 16.90 -5.14 3.40
N GLY A 174 15.67 -4.89 3.01
CA GLY A 174 14.75 -4.03 3.72
C GLY A 174 14.21 -4.63 5.03
N GLY A 175 14.48 -5.90 5.33
CA GLY A 175 14.00 -6.56 6.55
C GLY A 175 12.49 -6.90 6.53
N ARG A 176 11.79 -6.77 5.41
CA ARG A 176 10.35 -7.04 5.28
C ARG A 176 10.04 -8.51 5.03
N ILE A 177 11.05 -9.31 4.68
CA ILE A 177 10.95 -10.78 4.66
C ILE A 177 12.18 -11.38 5.36
N SER A 178 11.99 -12.54 6.01
CA SER A 178 13.13 -13.18 6.66
C SER A 178 14.15 -13.72 5.65
N PRO A 179 15.45 -13.75 5.99
CA PRO A 179 16.48 -14.31 5.11
C PRO A 179 16.20 -15.76 4.69
N ALA A 180 15.53 -16.54 5.55
CA ALA A 180 15.14 -17.91 5.24
C ALA A 180 14.08 -17.98 4.14
N LYS A 181 13.06 -17.10 4.18
CA LYS A 181 12.04 -16.99 3.12
C LYS A 181 12.65 -16.43 1.82
N ALA A 182 13.60 -15.48 1.90
CA ALA A 182 14.26 -14.93 0.73
C ALA A 182 15.07 -15.96 -0.06
N LYS A 183 15.63 -16.96 0.60
CA LYS A 183 16.37 -18.07 -0.07
C LYS A 183 15.50 -18.89 -1.03
N ILE A 184 14.17 -18.86 -0.88
CA ILE A 184 13.25 -19.57 -1.78
C ILE A 184 13.38 -19.02 -3.22
N GLY A 185 13.55 -17.71 -3.37
CA GLY A 185 13.74 -17.08 -4.69
C GLY A 185 15.07 -17.43 -5.38
N ASN A 186 16.04 -17.98 -4.64
CA ASN A 186 17.33 -18.40 -5.19
C ASN A 186 17.33 -19.85 -5.72
N LEU A 187 16.23 -20.58 -5.57
CA LEU A 187 16.10 -21.92 -6.12
C LEU A 187 15.90 -21.82 -7.63
N MET A 188 16.65 -22.63 -8.38
CA MET A 188 16.66 -22.60 -9.83
C MET A 188 15.24 -22.71 -10.42
N ASN A 189 14.84 -21.74 -11.22
CA ASN A 189 13.51 -21.61 -11.83
C ASN A 189 12.30 -21.48 -10.88
N ILE A 190 12.49 -21.28 -9.59
CA ILE A 190 11.38 -21.05 -8.68
C ILE A 190 11.08 -19.54 -8.57
N LYS A 191 9.85 -19.17 -8.87
CA LYS A 191 9.30 -17.83 -8.64
C LYS A 191 8.27 -17.91 -7.51
N PRO A 192 8.56 -17.36 -6.33
CA PRO A 192 7.56 -17.28 -5.26
C PRO A 192 6.48 -16.26 -5.63
N VAL A 193 5.23 -16.60 -5.35
CA VAL A 193 4.14 -15.64 -5.27
C VAL A 193 3.97 -15.24 -3.81
N LEU A 194 3.98 -13.95 -3.58
CA LEU A 194 3.89 -13.33 -2.27
C LEU A 194 2.47 -12.82 -2.02
N THR A 195 2.10 -12.76 -0.77
CA THR A 195 0.86 -12.16 -0.26
C THR A 195 1.10 -11.48 1.08
N VAL A 196 0.08 -10.86 1.62
CA VAL A 196 0.06 -10.37 3.00
C VAL A 196 -0.81 -11.30 3.85
N ALA A 197 -0.26 -11.80 4.93
CA ALA A 197 -0.95 -12.59 5.93
C ALA A 197 -0.68 -12.00 7.31
N ASP A 198 -1.74 -11.70 8.06
CA ASP A 198 -1.67 -11.07 9.39
C ASP A 198 -0.75 -9.83 9.42
N GLY A 199 -0.82 -9.01 8.38
CA GLY A 199 -0.04 -7.78 8.25
C GLY A 199 1.42 -7.97 7.83
N LYS A 200 1.88 -9.19 7.54
CA LYS A 200 3.28 -9.51 7.16
C LYS A 200 3.34 -10.14 5.78
N LEU A 201 4.50 -9.99 5.13
CA LEU A 201 4.76 -10.67 3.86
C LEU A 201 4.92 -12.17 4.07
N ASP A 202 4.22 -12.94 3.25
CA ASP A 202 4.34 -14.39 3.22
C ASP A 202 4.41 -14.92 1.78
N VAL A 203 4.92 -16.15 1.64
CA VAL A 203 4.97 -16.88 0.36
C VAL A 203 3.75 -17.79 0.31
N CYS A 204 2.74 -17.41 -0.48
CA CYS A 204 1.54 -18.22 -0.64
C CYS A 204 1.69 -19.33 -1.69
N SER A 205 2.62 -19.16 -2.65
CA SER A 205 2.87 -20.20 -3.66
C SER A 205 4.31 -20.18 -4.18
N LYS A 206 4.77 -21.33 -4.72
CA LYS A 206 6.08 -21.49 -5.37
C LYS A 206 5.86 -22.06 -6.76
N GLN A 207 6.16 -21.28 -7.77
CA GLN A 207 5.87 -21.62 -9.15
C GLN A 207 7.13 -21.86 -9.96
N ASN A 208 7.07 -22.79 -10.93
CA ASN A 208 8.18 -23.06 -11.86
C ASN A 208 8.17 -22.01 -12.99
N GLY A 209 8.85 -20.90 -12.75
CA GLY A 209 8.97 -19.78 -13.68
C GLY A 209 7.89 -18.72 -13.57
N VAL A 210 8.20 -17.52 -14.06
CA VAL A 210 7.40 -16.32 -13.90
C VAL A 210 5.99 -16.42 -14.52
N LYS A 211 5.89 -17.09 -15.70
CA LYS A 211 4.58 -17.26 -16.37
C LYS A 211 3.58 -18.04 -15.53
N LYS A 212 4.05 -19.08 -14.80
CA LYS A 212 3.20 -19.85 -13.90
C LYS A 212 2.85 -19.05 -12.64
N ALA A 213 3.75 -18.17 -12.18
CA ALA A 213 3.47 -17.29 -11.07
C ALA A 213 2.36 -16.27 -11.42
N TYR A 214 2.40 -15.68 -12.60
CA TYR A 214 1.33 -14.79 -13.07
C TYR A 214 0.01 -15.54 -13.30
N LYS A 215 0.09 -16.76 -13.85
CA LYS A 215 -1.12 -17.61 -13.97
C LYS A 215 -1.74 -17.89 -12.59
N PHE A 216 -0.95 -18.20 -11.59
CA PHE A 216 -1.45 -18.40 -10.23
C PHE A 216 -2.20 -17.16 -9.71
N MET A 217 -1.66 -15.95 -9.94
CA MET A 217 -2.34 -14.71 -9.53
C MET A 217 -3.69 -14.54 -10.24
N LEU A 218 -3.78 -14.89 -11.52
CA LEU A 218 -5.02 -14.89 -12.28
C LEU A 218 -6.00 -15.97 -11.81
N ASP A 219 -5.52 -17.16 -11.48
CA ASP A 219 -6.34 -18.25 -10.96
C ASP A 219 -6.95 -17.86 -9.58
N GLU A 220 -6.17 -17.16 -8.72
CA GLU A 220 -6.66 -16.63 -7.45
C GLU A 220 -7.75 -15.57 -7.67
N PHE A 221 -7.55 -14.68 -8.64
CA PHE A 221 -8.57 -13.70 -9.03
C PHE A 221 -9.84 -14.40 -9.53
N GLU A 222 -9.74 -15.29 -10.48
CA GLU A 222 -10.89 -15.99 -11.06
C GLU A 222 -11.72 -16.75 -10.01
N GLN A 223 -11.05 -17.38 -9.05
CA GLN A 223 -11.68 -18.24 -8.04
C GLN A 223 -12.26 -17.48 -6.84
N THR A 224 -11.64 -16.35 -6.45
CA THR A 224 -11.95 -15.71 -5.18
C THR A 224 -12.50 -14.30 -5.29
N TYR A 225 -12.40 -13.66 -6.46
CA TYR A 225 -12.91 -12.31 -6.66
C TYR A 225 -14.38 -12.18 -6.24
N GLU A 226 -14.65 -11.14 -5.50
CA GLU A 226 -15.99 -10.68 -5.14
C GLU A 226 -16.00 -9.16 -5.24
N ASN A 227 -17.00 -8.61 -5.96
CA ASN A 227 -17.17 -7.18 -6.03
C ASN A 227 -17.64 -6.64 -4.67
N LEU A 228 -16.82 -5.80 -4.06
CA LEU A 228 -17.15 -5.06 -2.84
C LEU A 228 -17.29 -3.57 -3.20
N ASP A 229 -18.52 -3.05 -3.15
CA ASP A 229 -18.82 -1.63 -3.31
C ASP A 229 -18.17 -0.98 -4.55
N ASP A 230 -18.16 -1.70 -5.66
CA ASP A 230 -17.57 -1.33 -6.95
C ASP A 230 -16.06 -0.98 -6.85
N ALA A 231 -15.37 -1.69 -5.97
CA ALA A 231 -13.92 -1.57 -5.84
C ALA A 231 -13.20 -1.99 -7.13
N PRO A 232 -12.21 -1.22 -7.59
CA PRO A 232 -11.44 -1.61 -8.77
C PRO A 232 -10.55 -2.81 -8.47
N VAL A 233 -10.26 -3.58 -9.50
CA VAL A 233 -9.11 -4.48 -9.54
C VAL A 233 -7.89 -3.65 -9.86
N VAL A 234 -6.82 -3.76 -9.06
CA VAL A 234 -5.64 -2.92 -9.20
C VAL A 234 -4.43 -3.74 -9.61
N ILE A 235 -3.73 -3.28 -10.63
CA ILE A 235 -2.42 -3.79 -11.03
C ILE A 235 -1.40 -2.73 -10.69
N VAL A 236 -0.35 -3.13 -9.97
CA VAL A 236 0.79 -2.27 -9.68
C VAL A 236 2.05 -2.87 -10.27
N ASP A 237 2.90 -2.05 -10.88
CA ASP A 237 4.14 -2.52 -11.48
C ASP A 237 5.34 -1.62 -11.14
N ALA A 238 6.48 -2.25 -10.97
CA ALA A 238 7.76 -1.58 -10.71
C ALA A 238 8.58 -1.52 -12.01
N ASP A 239 8.17 -0.66 -12.93
CA ASP A 239 8.81 -0.43 -14.22
C ASP A 239 8.84 -1.70 -15.10
N CYS A 240 7.68 -2.36 -15.20
CA CYS A 240 7.43 -3.50 -16.07
C CYS A 240 6.04 -3.42 -16.74
N LYS A 241 5.76 -2.26 -17.34
CA LYS A 241 4.45 -1.93 -17.89
C LYS A 241 3.93 -2.93 -18.92
N ASP A 242 4.78 -3.48 -19.77
CA ASP A 242 4.38 -4.48 -20.79
C ASP A 242 3.73 -5.70 -20.14
N VAL A 243 4.27 -6.13 -18.99
CA VAL A 243 3.73 -7.27 -18.22
C VAL A 243 2.43 -6.88 -17.52
N SER A 244 2.35 -5.65 -17.00
CA SER A 244 1.15 -5.08 -16.41
C SER A 244 0.00 -5.01 -17.44
N ASP A 245 0.29 -4.55 -18.66
CA ASP A 245 -0.69 -4.45 -19.75
C ASP A 245 -1.21 -5.86 -20.15
N ALA A 246 -0.31 -6.83 -20.30
CA ALA A 246 -0.70 -8.21 -20.60
C ALA A 246 -1.54 -8.85 -19.46
N LEU A 247 -1.25 -8.51 -18.20
CA LEU A 247 -2.05 -8.98 -17.07
C LEU A 247 -3.47 -8.39 -17.09
N LYS A 248 -3.58 -7.08 -17.41
CA LYS A 248 -4.88 -6.41 -17.56
C LYS A 248 -5.75 -7.07 -18.63
N GLU A 249 -5.16 -7.35 -19.79
CA GLU A 249 -5.89 -8.04 -20.87
C GLU A 249 -6.48 -9.38 -20.36
N LYS A 250 -5.69 -10.18 -19.63
CA LYS A 250 -6.14 -11.44 -19.07
C LYS A 250 -7.24 -11.29 -18.01
N ILE A 251 -7.17 -10.27 -17.17
CA ILE A 251 -8.22 -9.97 -16.19
C ILE A 251 -9.54 -9.65 -16.91
N LEU A 252 -9.48 -8.82 -17.96
CA LEU A 252 -10.66 -8.45 -18.73
C LEU A 252 -11.19 -9.60 -19.60
N GLU A 253 -10.36 -10.58 -20.01
CA GLU A 253 -10.81 -11.83 -20.61
C GLU A 253 -11.62 -12.70 -19.61
N ILE A 254 -11.20 -12.72 -18.33
CA ILE A 254 -11.88 -13.48 -17.26
C ILE A 254 -13.16 -12.77 -16.84
N ASN A 255 -13.11 -11.47 -16.61
CA ASN A 255 -14.25 -10.68 -16.19
C ASN A 255 -14.23 -9.29 -16.87
N PRO A 256 -14.99 -9.09 -17.96
CA PRO A 256 -15.01 -7.83 -18.71
C PRO A 256 -15.70 -6.67 -17.98
N GLU A 257 -16.44 -6.94 -16.91
CA GLU A 257 -17.21 -5.93 -16.17
C GLU A 257 -16.40 -5.22 -15.09
N VAL A 258 -15.19 -5.70 -14.75
CA VAL A 258 -14.39 -5.08 -13.69
C VAL A 258 -13.72 -3.80 -14.18
N THR A 259 -13.70 -2.80 -13.32
CA THR A 259 -12.83 -1.63 -13.51
C THR A 259 -11.41 -2.01 -13.12
N VAL A 260 -10.45 -1.83 -14.03
CA VAL A 260 -9.03 -2.12 -13.77
C VAL A 260 -8.24 -0.82 -13.70
N TRP A 261 -7.63 -0.58 -12.54
CA TRP A 261 -6.62 0.47 -12.36
C TRP A 261 -5.23 -0.10 -12.59
N GLN A 262 -4.39 0.66 -13.28
CA GLN A 262 -2.97 0.34 -13.46
C GLN A 262 -2.15 1.54 -13.03
N GLN A 263 -1.15 1.30 -12.21
CA GLN A 263 -0.25 2.35 -11.75
C GLN A 263 1.16 1.82 -11.44
N PRO A 264 2.19 2.64 -11.55
CA PRO A 264 3.51 2.27 -11.08
C PRO A 264 3.54 2.16 -9.55
N VAL A 265 4.44 1.32 -9.04
CA VAL A 265 4.80 1.28 -7.61
C VAL A 265 5.71 2.47 -7.31
N GLY A 266 5.38 3.25 -6.29
CA GLY A 266 6.16 4.41 -5.86
C GLY A 266 7.46 4.04 -5.13
N PRO A 267 8.31 5.04 -4.86
CA PRO A 267 9.67 4.81 -4.37
C PRO A 267 9.76 4.16 -2.99
N VAL A 268 8.79 4.42 -2.09
CA VAL A 268 8.82 3.85 -0.72
C VAL A 268 8.65 2.34 -0.78
N ILE A 269 7.62 1.85 -1.43
CA ILE A 269 7.40 0.42 -1.63
C ILE A 269 8.44 -0.16 -2.57
N GLY A 270 8.79 0.58 -3.62
CA GLY A 270 9.78 0.19 -4.62
C GLY A 270 11.18 -0.07 -4.07
N ALA A 271 11.63 0.70 -3.08
CA ALA A 271 12.92 0.50 -2.41
C ALA A 271 13.04 -0.90 -1.77
N HIS A 272 11.91 -1.46 -1.35
CA HIS A 272 11.84 -2.79 -0.74
C HIS A 272 11.46 -3.90 -1.74
N ALA A 273 10.59 -3.60 -2.69
CA ALA A 273 10.11 -4.59 -3.66
C ALA A 273 11.09 -4.79 -4.83
N GLY A 274 11.77 -3.72 -5.25
CA GLY A 274 12.70 -3.70 -6.36
C GLY A 274 12.04 -3.61 -7.73
N PRO A 275 12.84 -3.27 -8.78
CA PRO A 275 12.36 -3.21 -10.15
C PRO A 275 11.86 -4.56 -10.64
N GLY A 276 10.89 -4.55 -11.56
CA GLY A 276 10.28 -5.76 -12.13
C GLY A 276 9.22 -6.42 -11.22
N THR A 277 8.88 -5.81 -10.09
CA THR A 277 7.78 -6.28 -9.25
C THR A 277 6.44 -6.04 -9.95
N LEU A 278 5.57 -7.05 -9.92
CA LEU A 278 4.20 -6.97 -10.42
C LEU A 278 3.24 -7.44 -9.34
N GLY A 279 2.21 -6.65 -9.04
CA GLY A 279 1.19 -6.96 -8.06
C GLY A 279 -0.23 -6.91 -8.64
N LEU A 280 -1.10 -7.75 -8.11
CA LEU A 280 -2.52 -7.81 -8.40
C LEU A 280 -3.29 -7.73 -7.09
N ILE A 281 -4.16 -6.76 -6.98
CA ILE A 281 -4.95 -6.46 -5.78
C ILE A 281 -6.42 -6.43 -6.17
N PHE A 282 -7.26 -7.06 -5.37
CA PHE A 282 -8.71 -7.12 -5.60
C PHE A 282 -9.46 -7.46 -4.32
N THR A 283 -10.76 -7.23 -4.32
CA THR A 283 -11.64 -7.67 -3.24
C THR A 283 -12.09 -9.12 -3.46
N ARG A 284 -12.13 -9.88 -2.37
CA ARG A 284 -12.38 -11.33 -2.39
C ARG A 284 -13.39 -11.77 -1.34
N LYS A 285 -13.92 -12.97 -1.53
CA LYS A 285 -14.82 -13.65 -0.56
C LYS A 285 -14.20 -13.80 0.80
#